data_3a8538ffcf9dd3af2b3f11a3742c94d4
#
_entry.id   3a8538ffcf9dd3af2b3f11a3742c94d4
#
_cell.length_a   1.000
_cell.length_b   1.000
_cell.length_c   1.000
_cell.angle_alpha   90.00
_cell.angle_beta   90.00
_cell.angle_gamma   90.00
#
_symmetry.space_group_name_H-M   'P 1'
#
loop_
_entity.id
_entity.type
_entity.pdbx_description
1 polymer ?
#
loop_
_entity_poly.entity_id
_entity_poly.type
_entity_poly.pdbx_seq_one_letter_code
_entity_poly.pdbx_strand_id
1 'polypeptide(L)'
;MDGKQKPDAVKQADVKQAGVKPAGVKPAGVEITEVARSLAAVRPSGNAARLIAEIRTLEDQKSALAARQARLSVAFDLLRRREQADAGMAAADLGAGAAAQIALARRESPAKGNRLLGLAKALATEMPHTLAALEAGQLNEWRATLLVRETAGLTAEDRAAVDEELAADTGTF
;
A
#
# COMPACT_ATOMS: atom_id res chain seq x y z
N MET A 1 -50.70 36.86 49.09
CA MET A 1 -49.37 37.53 49.21
C MET A 1 -48.43 36.66 48.41
N ASP A 2 -48.16 37.17 47.23
CA ASP A 2 -47.33 36.50 46.17
C ASP A 2 -45.84 36.64 46.47
N GLY A 3 -45.11 35.55 46.45
CA GLY A 3 -43.68 35.52 46.53
C GLY A 3 -43.11 34.76 45.32
N LYS A 4 -43.05 35.44 44.18
CA LYS A 4 -42.34 34.92 42.99
C LYS A 4 -40.83 34.96 43.19
N GLN A 5 -40.23 33.80 43.34
CA GLN A 5 -38.77 33.61 43.31
C GLN A 5 -38.30 33.37 41.88
N LYS A 6 -37.44 34.27 41.41
CA LYS A 6 -36.80 34.27 40.09
C LYS A 6 -35.63 33.24 40.10
N PRO A 7 -35.44 32.40 39.10
CA PRO A 7 -34.27 31.56 39.05
C PRO A 7 -33.06 32.36 38.53
N ASP A 8 -31.93 32.18 39.23
CA ASP A 8 -30.63 32.75 38.93
C ASP A 8 -30.09 32.27 37.59
N ALA A 9 -29.62 33.22 36.80
CA ALA A 9 -28.94 33.01 35.54
C ALA A 9 -27.53 32.42 35.80
N VAL A 10 -27.32 31.16 35.40
CA VAL A 10 -26.01 30.52 35.37
C VAL A 10 -25.21 31.17 34.23
N LYS A 11 -24.14 31.88 34.57
CA LYS A 11 -23.14 32.43 33.65
C LYS A 11 -22.45 31.26 32.90
N GLN A 12 -22.70 31.18 31.59
CA GLN A 12 -21.88 30.37 30.69
C GLN A 12 -20.48 30.99 30.62
N ALA A 13 -19.52 30.23 31.16
CA ALA A 13 -18.10 30.55 30.98
C ALA A 13 -17.68 30.19 29.55
N ASP A 14 -17.24 31.19 28.79
CA ASP A 14 -16.61 31.06 27.50
C ASP A 14 -15.31 30.23 27.61
N VAL A 15 -15.39 28.95 27.27
CA VAL A 15 -14.22 28.13 27.05
C VAL A 15 -13.69 28.44 25.64
N LYS A 16 -12.73 29.38 25.58
CA LYS A 16 -11.93 29.68 24.42
C LYS A 16 -11.17 28.39 24.03
N GLN A 17 -11.71 27.63 23.09
CA GLN A 17 -10.96 26.53 22.43
C GLN A 17 -9.78 27.17 21.68
N ALA A 18 -8.58 27.02 22.24
CA ALA A 18 -7.34 27.30 21.54
C ALA A 18 -7.24 26.30 20.37
N GLY A 19 -7.53 26.78 19.17
CA GLY A 19 -7.38 26.04 17.94
C GLY A 19 -5.90 25.71 17.72
N VAL A 20 -5.50 24.50 18.08
CA VAL A 20 -4.24 23.92 17.61
C VAL A 20 -4.41 23.74 16.11
N LYS A 21 -3.78 24.62 15.30
CA LYS A 21 -3.63 24.42 13.87
C LYS A 21 -2.89 23.08 13.69
N PRO A 22 -3.46 22.06 13.02
CA PRO A 22 -2.70 20.88 12.68
C PRO A 22 -1.53 21.32 11.79
N ALA A 23 -0.30 20.98 12.21
CA ALA A 23 0.88 21.12 11.36
C ALA A 23 0.54 20.46 10.03
N GLY A 24 0.60 21.21 8.93
CA GLY A 24 0.18 20.75 7.62
C GLY A 24 1.01 19.54 7.19
N VAL A 25 0.47 18.36 7.41
CA VAL A 25 1.02 17.13 6.84
C VAL A 25 0.86 17.25 5.33
N LYS A 26 1.98 17.40 4.60
CA LYS A 26 1.98 17.37 3.14
C LYS A 26 1.30 16.09 2.67
N PRO A 27 0.38 16.12 1.69
CA PRO A 27 -0.20 14.91 1.16
C PRO A 27 0.91 14.00 0.60
N ALA A 28 0.88 12.72 0.92
CA ALA A 28 1.91 11.73 0.53
C ALA A 28 2.26 11.76 -0.98
N GLY A 29 1.30 12.14 -1.82
CA GLY A 29 1.52 12.30 -3.26
C GLY A 29 2.52 13.40 -3.65
N VAL A 30 2.65 14.46 -2.84
CA VAL A 30 3.61 15.56 -3.10
C VAL A 30 5.04 15.07 -2.84
N GLU A 31 5.26 14.33 -1.76
CA GLU A 31 6.57 13.78 -1.40
C GLU A 31 7.07 12.77 -2.46
N ILE A 32 6.19 11.88 -2.94
CA ILE A 32 6.51 10.91 -4.00
C ILE A 32 6.88 11.64 -5.31
N THR A 33 6.19 12.72 -5.65
CA THR A 33 6.47 13.51 -6.84
C THR A 33 7.81 14.23 -6.74
N GLU A 34 8.20 14.70 -5.55
CA GLU A 34 9.51 15.32 -5.31
C GLU A 34 10.65 14.32 -5.50
N VAL A 35 10.49 13.07 -5.01
CA VAL A 35 11.45 11.99 -5.24
C VAL A 35 11.61 11.69 -6.73
N ALA A 36 10.52 11.56 -7.47
CA ALA A 36 10.56 11.32 -8.91
C ALA A 36 11.28 12.45 -9.68
N ARG A 37 11.05 13.70 -9.29
CA ARG A 37 11.73 14.87 -9.88
C ARG A 37 13.23 14.87 -9.58
N SER A 38 13.62 14.51 -8.36
CA SER A 38 15.02 14.41 -7.95
C SER A 38 15.75 13.33 -8.74
N LEU A 39 15.14 12.15 -8.95
CA LEU A 39 15.68 11.09 -9.79
C LEU A 39 15.89 11.55 -11.24
N ALA A 40 14.92 12.26 -11.81
CA ALA A 40 15.01 12.77 -13.19
C ALA A 40 16.13 13.82 -13.38
N ALA A 41 16.56 14.49 -12.31
CA ALA A 41 17.62 15.49 -12.34
C ALA A 41 19.04 14.90 -12.26
N VAL A 42 19.18 13.63 -11.89
CA VAL A 42 20.50 12.95 -11.81
C VAL A 42 21.07 12.78 -13.20
N ARG A 43 22.30 13.27 -13.40
CA ARG A 43 23.01 13.10 -14.67
C ARG A 43 23.72 11.73 -14.70
N PRO A 44 23.65 10.97 -15.80
CA PRO A 44 24.38 9.71 -15.93
C PRO A 44 25.88 9.88 -15.70
N SER A 45 26.48 8.92 -15.01
CA SER A 45 27.93 8.88 -14.81
C SER A 45 28.66 8.55 -16.12
N GLY A 46 29.85 9.10 -16.32
CA GLY A 46 30.76 8.69 -17.41
C GLY A 46 31.50 7.37 -17.14
N ASN A 47 31.20 6.65 -16.06
CA ASN A 47 31.88 5.42 -15.66
C ASN A 47 30.92 4.22 -15.76
N ALA A 48 31.29 3.20 -16.57
CA ALA A 48 30.45 2.03 -16.83
C ALA A 48 30.05 1.26 -15.55
N ALA A 49 30.97 1.07 -14.59
CA ALA A 49 30.67 0.38 -13.36
C ALA A 49 29.64 1.14 -12.49
N ARG A 50 29.73 2.48 -12.47
CA ARG A 50 28.72 3.31 -11.78
C ARG A 50 27.36 3.26 -12.47
N LEU A 51 27.32 3.23 -13.81
CA LEU A 51 26.07 3.11 -14.54
C LEU A 51 25.36 1.79 -14.22
N ILE A 52 26.08 0.68 -14.16
CA ILE A 52 25.50 -0.62 -13.78
C ILE A 52 25.04 -0.62 -12.34
N ALA A 53 25.80 -0.03 -11.40
CA ALA A 53 25.40 0.09 -10.01
C ALA A 53 24.12 0.95 -9.87
N GLU A 54 24.00 2.03 -10.63
CA GLU A 54 22.81 2.89 -10.66
C GLU A 54 21.59 2.14 -11.22
N ILE A 55 21.75 1.37 -12.31
CA ILE A 55 20.68 0.52 -12.85
C ILE A 55 20.20 -0.47 -11.81
N ARG A 56 21.11 -1.12 -11.08
CA ARG A 56 20.76 -2.05 -10.00
C ARG A 56 19.97 -1.34 -8.89
N THR A 57 20.45 -0.20 -8.42
CA THR A 57 19.77 0.59 -7.40
C THR A 57 18.36 0.98 -7.83
N LEU A 58 18.17 1.37 -9.09
CA LEU A 58 16.85 1.69 -9.63
C LEU A 58 15.93 0.46 -9.70
N GLU A 59 16.47 -0.72 -9.99
CA GLU A 59 15.68 -1.96 -9.96
C GLU A 59 15.25 -2.33 -8.54
N ASP A 60 16.13 -2.17 -7.55
CA ASP A 60 15.81 -2.36 -6.13
C ASP A 60 14.70 -1.39 -5.70
N GLN A 61 14.76 -0.12 -6.11
CA GLN A 61 13.71 0.87 -5.85
C GLN A 61 12.38 0.52 -6.53
N LYS A 62 12.40 0.04 -7.76
CA LYS A 62 11.17 -0.43 -8.45
C LYS A 62 10.51 -1.57 -7.68
N SER A 63 11.29 -2.49 -7.17
CA SER A 63 10.83 -3.62 -6.38
C SER A 63 10.18 -3.15 -5.07
N ALA A 64 10.82 -2.24 -4.34
CA ALA A 64 10.26 -1.64 -3.14
C ALA A 64 8.96 -0.86 -3.42
N LEU A 65 8.88 -0.14 -4.54
CA LEU A 65 7.66 0.55 -4.97
C LEU A 65 6.54 -0.45 -5.32
N ALA A 66 6.87 -1.58 -5.96
CA ALA A 66 5.89 -2.64 -6.26
C ALA A 66 5.32 -3.25 -4.97
N ALA A 67 6.17 -3.55 -3.97
CA ALA A 67 5.74 -4.00 -2.65
C ALA A 67 4.82 -2.98 -1.96
N ARG A 68 5.18 -1.69 -2.01
CA ARG A 68 4.34 -0.61 -1.48
C ARG A 68 2.99 -0.53 -2.17
N GLN A 69 2.96 -0.66 -3.50
CA GLN A 69 1.71 -0.70 -4.27
C GLN A 69 0.84 -1.91 -3.90
N ALA A 70 1.44 -3.08 -3.65
CA ALA A 70 0.72 -4.26 -3.18
C ALA A 70 0.05 -4.00 -1.83
N ARG A 71 0.78 -3.48 -0.84
CA ARG A 71 0.21 -3.12 0.48
C ARG A 71 -0.92 -2.10 0.37
N LEU A 72 -0.75 -1.06 -0.44
CA LEU A 72 -1.79 -0.04 -0.66
C LEU A 72 -3.02 -0.62 -1.36
N SER A 73 -2.84 -1.58 -2.28
CA SER A 73 -3.94 -2.26 -2.96
C SER A 73 -4.79 -3.09 -2.00
N VAL A 74 -4.16 -3.80 -1.06
CA VAL A 74 -4.87 -4.54 0.00
C VAL A 74 -5.59 -3.58 0.95
N ALA A 75 -4.92 -2.53 1.40
CA ALA A 75 -5.53 -1.53 2.27
C ALA A 75 -6.75 -0.85 1.60
N PHE A 76 -6.65 -0.54 0.31
CA PHE A 76 -7.73 0.03 -0.47
C PHE A 76 -8.92 -0.95 -0.60
N ASP A 77 -8.68 -2.21 -0.92
CA ASP A 77 -9.74 -3.24 -1.00
C ASP A 77 -10.47 -3.39 0.34
N LEU A 78 -9.73 -3.43 1.44
CA LEU A 78 -10.31 -3.52 2.78
C LEU A 78 -11.15 -2.28 3.14
N LEU A 79 -10.69 -1.09 2.81
CA LEU A 79 -11.44 0.15 3.03
C LEU A 79 -12.72 0.15 2.21
N ARG A 80 -12.64 -0.17 0.91
CA ARG A 80 -13.82 -0.24 0.03
C ARG A 80 -14.86 -1.26 0.52
N ARG A 81 -14.41 -2.41 1.00
CA ARG A 81 -15.32 -3.43 1.58
C ARG A 81 -16.05 -2.91 2.80
N ARG A 82 -15.38 -2.16 3.68
CA ARG A 82 -16.01 -1.53 4.85
C ARG A 82 -17.04 -0.48 4.43
N GLU A 83 -16.68 0.44 3.56
CA GLU A 83 -17.58 1.48 3.04
C GLU A 83 -18.83 0.87 2.39
N GLN A 84 -18.67 -0.22 1.62
CA GLN A 84 -19.77 -0.92 0.97
C GLN A 84 -20.66 -1.65 1.98
N ALA A 85 -20.09 -2.26 3.00
CA ALA A 85 -20.84 -2.90 4.08
C ALA A 85 -21.64 -1.86 4.89
N ASP A 86 -21.04 -0.72 5.21
CA ASP A 86 -21.70 0.39 5.91
C ASP A 86 -22.85 0.99 5.07
N ALA A 87 -22.73 0.94 3.75
CA ALA A 87 -23.78 1.32 2.80
C ALA A 87 -24.86 0.22 2.60
N GLY A 88 -24.77 -0.92 3.30
CA GLY A 88 -25.76 -2.00 3.23
C GLY A 88 -25.61 -2.92 2.02
N MET A 89 -24.46 -2.93 1.35
CA MET A 89 -24.20 -3.85 0.23
C MET A 89 -24.15 -5.31 0.72
N ALA A 90 -24.66 -6.23 -0.08
CA ALA A 90 -24.63 -7.65 0.24
C ALA A 90 -23.19 -8.17 0.37
N ALA A 91 -22.95 -9.09 1.32
CA ALA A 91 -21.63 -9.64 1.60
C ALA A 91 -20.92 -10.22 0.37
N ALA A 92 -21.68 -10.82 -0.55
CA ALA A 92 -21.17 -11.38 -1.81
C ALA A 92 -20.60 -10.32 -2.77
N ASP A 93 -21.07 -9.07 -2.67
CA ASP A 93 -20.69 -7.97 -3.57
C ASP A 93 -19.63 -7.06 -2.99
N LEU A 94 -19.18 -7.31 -1.74
CA LEU A 94 -18.15 -6.51 -1.09
C LEU A 94 -16.81 -6.60 -1.84
N GLY A 95 -16.21 -5.45 -2.11
CA GLY A 95 -14.99 -5.30 -2.89
C GLY A 95 -15.24 -5.15 -4.39
N ALA A 96 -16.51 -5.13 -4.83
CA ALA A 96 -16.85 -4.87 -6.24
C ALA A 96 -16.22 -3.55 -6.70
N GLY A 97 -15.57 -3.58 -7.87
CA GLY A 97 -14.93 -2.42 -8.47
C GLY A 97 -13.54 -2.06 -7.93
N ALA A 98 -13.08 -2.62 -6.80
CA ALA A 98 -11.77 -2.29 -6.23
C ALA A 98 -10.62 -2.61 -7.20
N ALA A 99 -10.61 -3.80 -7.79
CA ALA A 99 -9.60 -4.20 -8.76
C ALA A 99 -9.57 -3.31 -10.01
N ALA A 100 -10.74 -2.87 -10.50
CA ALA A 100 -10.82 -1.97 -11.65
C ALA A 100 -10.26 -0.57 -11.34
N GLN A 101 -10.48 -0.06 -10.13
CA GLN A 101 -9.91 1.22 -9.69
C GLN A 101 -8.39 1.12 -9.51
N ILE A 102 -7.87 0.00 -8.98
CA ILE A 102 -6.43 -0.27 -8.90
C ILE A 102 -5.81 -0.33 -10.29
N ALA A 103 -6.46 -1.02 -11.25
CA ALA A 103 -6.02 -1.07 -12.63
C ALA A 103 -5.92 0.32 -13.25
N LEU A 104 -6.95 1.15 -13.10
CA LEU A 104 -6.97 2.52 -13.59
C LEU A 104 -5.82 3.35 -12.98
N ALA A 105 -5.61 3.27 -11.67
CA ALA A 105 -4.54 3.98 -10.98
C ALA A 105 -3.15 3.54 -11.46
N ARG A 106 -2.98 2.26 -11.79
CA ARG A 106 -1.73 1.70 -12.34
C ARG A 106 -1.63 1.80 -13.87
N ARG A 107 -2.61 2.41 -14.54
CA ARG A 107 -2.70 2.52 -16.01
C ARG A 107 -2.69 1.15 -16.72
N GLU A 108 -3.42 0.19 -16.15
CA GLU A 108 -3.48 -1.19 -16.59
C GLU A 108 -4.89 -1.61 -17.00
N SER A 109 -5.03 -2.73 -17.70
CA SER A 109 -6.33 -3.28 -18.04
C SER A 109 -7.09 -3.81 -16.82
N PRO A 110 -8.43 -3.83 -16.80
CA PRO A 110 -9.23 -4.39 -15.70
C PRO A 110 -8.85 -5.84 -15.37
N ALA A 111 -8.56 -6.66 -16.38
CA ALA A 111 -8.11 -8.04 -16.19
C ALA A 111 -6.75 -8.11 -15.46
N LYS A 112 -5.83 -7.18 -15.73
CA LYS A 112 -4.57 -7.08 -15.02
C LYS A 112 -4.77 -6.56 -13.59
N GLY A 113 -5.74 -5.66 -13.36
CA GLY A 113 -6.11 -5.19 -12.02
C GLY A 113 -6.54 -6.33 -11.09
N ASN A 114 -7.33 -7.28 -11.57
CA ASN A 114 -7.71 -8.47 -10.80
C ASN A 114 -6.48 -9.31 -10.42
N ARG A 115 -5.56 -9.53 -11.36
CA ARG A 115 -4.31 -10.27 -11.10
C ARG A 115 -3.41 -9.54 -10.09
N LEU A 116 -3.28 -8.22 -10.21
CA LEU A 116 -2.48 -7.40 -9.30
C LEU A 116 -3.06 -7.39 -7.88
N LEU A 117 -4.38 -7.29 -7.74
CA LEU A 117 -5.02 -7.38 -6.43
C LEU A 117 -4.90 -8.79 -5.84
N GLY A 118 -5.04 -9.83 -6.66
CA GLY A 118 -4.82 -11.22 -6.25
C GLY A 118 -3.38 -11.45 -5.76
N LEU A 119 -2.39 -10.98 -6.54
CA LEU A 119 -0.98 -11.00 -6.15
C LEU A 119 -0.74 -10.26 -4.83
N ALA A 120 -1.29 -9.05 -4.69
CA ALA A 120 -1.14 -8.25 -3.49
C ALA A 120 -1.70 -8.94 -2.24
N LYS A 121 -2.87 -9.59 -2.36
CA LYS A 121 -3.47 -10.37 -1.28
C LYS A 121 -2.60 -11.57 -0.91
N ALA A 122 -2.19 -12.38 -1.90
CA ALA A 122 -1.34 -13.54 -1.66
C ALA A 122 -0.03 -13.15 -0.96
N LEU A 123 0.65 -12.11 -1.43
CA LEU A 123 1.87 -11.60 -0.79
C LEU A 123 1.63 -11.15 0.66
N ALA A 124 0.51 -10.46 0.93
CA ALA A 124 0.24 -9.92 2.26
C ALA A 124 -0.22 -10.96 3.28
N THR A 125 -0.86 -12.06 2.84
CA THR A 125 -1.51 -13.02 3.75
C THR A 125 -0.87 -14.40 3.77
N GLU A 126 -0.25 -14.81 2.65
CA GLU A 126 0.23 -16.18 2.46
C GLU A 126 1.74 -16.27 2.23
N MET A 127 2.37 -15.17 1.73
CA MET A 127 3.78 -15.14 1.36
C MET A 127 4.49 -13.88 1.89
N PRO A 128 4.51 -13.66 3.22
CA PRO A 128 5.08 -12.47 3.83
C PRO A 128 6.59 -12.34 3.65
N HIS A 129 7.33 -13.44 3.53
CA HIS A 129 8.77 -13.44 3.29
C HIS A 129 9.10 -12.99 1.87
N THR A 130 8.36 -13.46 0.86
CA THR A 130 8.45 -12.97 -0.53
C THR A 130 8.13 -11.47 -0.60
N LEU A 131 7.12 -10.99 0.16
CA LEU A 131 6.82 -9.56 0.24
C LEU A 131 7.97 -8.77 0.85
N ALA A 132 8.59 -9.27 1.92
CA ALA A 132 9.74 -8.63 2.56
C ALA A 132 10.96 -8.57 1.64
N ALA A 133 11.24 -9.65 0.88
CA ALA A 133 12.31 -9.68 -0.12
C ALA A 133 12.07 -8.66 -1.26
N LEU A 134 10.81 -8.51 -1.68
CA LEU A 134 10.41 -7.49 -2.65
C LEU A 134 10.59 -6.06 -2.08
N GLU A 135 10.26 -5.84 -0.82
CA GLU A 135 10.47 -4.55 -0.12
C GLU A 135 11.95 -4.20 0.01
N ALA A 136 12.79 -5.19 0.26
CA ALA A 136 14.24 -5.02 0.37
C ALA A 136 14.95 -4.87 -1.00
N GLY A 137 14.23 -4.99 -2.12
CA GLY A 137 14.81 -4.96 -3.46
C GLY A 137 15.55 -6.24 -3.87
N GLN A 138 15.52 -7.28 -3.06
CA GLN A 138 16.19 -8.56 -3.32
C GLN A 138 15.46 -9.39 -4.39
N LEU A 139 14.17 -9.13 -4.57
CA LEU A 139 13.30 -9.81 -5.50
C LEU A 139 12.52 -8.78 -6.32
N ASN A 140 12.39 -8.97 -7.64
CA ASN A 140 11.56 -8.08 -8.45
C ASN A 140 10.10 -8.57 -8.55
N GLU A 141 9.18 -7.67 -8.97
CA GLU A 141 7.73 -7.96 -9.07
C GLU A 141 7.44 -9.18 -9.96
N TRP A 142 8.21 -9.38 -11.02
CA TRP A 142 8.04 -10.52 -11.91
C TRP A 142 8.32 -11.85 -11.21
N ARG A 143 9.43 -11.97 -10.50
CA ARG A 143 9.79 -13.17 -9.73
C ARG A 143 8.78 -13.42 -8.61
N ALA A 144 8.36 -12.38 -7.87
CA ALA A 144 7.30 -12.49 -6.88
C ALA A 144 5.99 -13.02 -7.50
N THR A 145 5.63 -12.53 -8.70
CA THR A 145 4.45 -13.02 -9.43
C THR A 145 4.58 -14.50 -9.79
N LEU A 146 5.77 -14.94 -10.23
CA LEU A 146 6.03 -16.34 -10.52
C LEU A 146 5.89 -17.22 -9.28
N LEU A 147 6.51 -16.83 -8.15
CA LEU A 147 6.41 -17.57 -6.89
C LEU A 147 4.96 -17.74 -6.44
N VAL A 148 4.19 -16.66 -6.41
CA VAL A 148 2.76 -16.71 -6.07
C VAL A 148 1.97 -17.62 -6.99
N ARG A 149 2.25 -17.57 -8.30
CA ARG A 149 1.53 -18.38 -9.29
C ARG A 149 1.87 -19.88 -9.20
N GLU A 150 3.16 -20.21 -9.11
CA GLU A 150 3.61 -21.60 -9.10
C GLU A 150 3.26 -22.32 -7.76
N THR A 151 3.09 -21.56 -6.68
CA THR A 151 2.67 -22.08 -5.37
C THR A 151 1.15 -22.03 -5.14
N ALA A 152 0.36 -21.53 -6.09
CA ALA A 152 -1.09 -21.37 -5.93
C ALA A 152 -1.86 -22.68 -5.71
N GLY A 153 -1.32 -23.82 -6.14
CA GLY A 153 -1.91 -25.15 -5.97
C GLY A 153 -1.50 -25.87 -4.68
N LEU A 154 -0.62 -25.29 -3.88
CA LEU A 154 -0.15 -25.87 -2.62
C LEU A 154 -1.14 -25.62 -1.49
N THR A 155 -1.06 -26.42 -0.43
CA THR A 155 -1.75 -26.13 0.82
C THR A 155 -1.19 -24.83 1.44
N ALA A 156 -1.93 -24.21 2.35
CA ALA A 156 -1.46 -22.97 3.02
C ALA A 156 -0.16 -23.24 3.81
N GLU A 157 -0.03 -24.40 4.42
CA GLU A 157 1.15 -24.82 5.18
C GLU A 157 2.37 -25.02 4.27
N ASP A 158 2.22 -25.79 3.19
CA ASP A 158 3.29 -26.02 2.21
C ASP A 158 3.72 -24.70 1.55
N ARG A 159 2.75 -23.84 1.26
CA ARG A 159 3.04 -22.53 0.67
C ARG A 159 3.83 -21.62 1.60
N ALA A 160 3.50 -21.62 2.90
CA ALA A 160 4.25 -20.87 3.90
C ALA A 160 5.68 -21.40 4.06
N ALA A 161 5.88 -22.73 4.05
CA ALA A 161 7.20 -23.33 4.10
C ALA A 161 8.06 -22.97 2.87
N VAL A 162 7.47 -23.00 1.68
CA VAL A 162 8.13 -22.58 0.43
C VAL A 162 8.47 -21.09 0.47
N ASP A 163 7.58 -20.25 1.02
CA ASP A 163 7.83 -18.80 1.15
C ASP A 163 9.03 -18.51 2.05
N GLU A 164 9.15 -19.20 3.18
CA GLU A 164 10.26 -19.05 4.10
C GLU A 164 11.59 -19.52 3.47
N GLU A 165 11.61 -20.69 2.83
CA GLU A 165 12.80 -21.30 2.24
C GLU A 165 13.33 -20.45 1.05
N LEU A 166 12.46 -20.09 0.11
CA LEU A 166 12.86 -19.36 -1.11
C LEU A 166 13.21 -17.91 -0.84
N ALA A 167 12.59 -17.26 0.13
CA ALA A 167 12.91 -15.88 0.48
C ALA A 167 14.29 -15.74 1.13
N ALA A 168 14.76 -16.76 1.85
CA ALA A 168 16.11 -16.79 2.43
C ALA A 168 17.21 -16.80 1.35
N ASP A 169 16.94 -17.40 0.17
CA ASP A 169 17.90 -17.59 -0.91
C ASP A 169 17.96 -16.42 -1.92
N THR A 170 17.03 -15.47 -1.87
CA THR A 170 16.93 -14.37 -2.88
C THR A 170 18.09 -13.40 -2.84
N GLY A 171 18.95 -13.43 -1.82
CA GLY A 171 20.15 -12.57 -1.70
C GLY A 171 21.40 -13.10 -2.41
N THR A 172 21.35 -14.29 -3.02
CA THR A 172 22.54 -15.00 -3.54
C THR A 172 22.72 -14.92 -5.08
N PHE A 173 21.91 -14.10 -5.79
CA PHE A 173 22.00 -13.94 -7.26
C PHE A 173 22.50 -12.59 -7.69
#